data_f2bef92477f820752a8b7f7b8da93b24
#
_entry.id   f2bef92477f820752a8b7f7b8da93b24
#
_cell.length_a   1.000
_cell.length_b   1.000
_cell.length_c   1.000
_cell.angle_alpha   90.00
_cell.angle_beta   90.00
_cell.angle_gamma   90.00
#
_symmetry.space_group_name_H-M   'P 1'
#
loop_
_entity.id
_entity.type
_entity.pdbx_description
1 polymer ?
#
loop_
_entity_poly.entity_id
_entity_poly.type
_entity_poly.pdbx_seq_one_letter_code
_entity_poly.pdbx_strand_id
1 'polypeptide(L)'
;EIYEKYQVEVVADEIWSDIILGDHQFVPTQSVSEYARMHTVAMYAPSKTFNLAGLVGSYHIIYNPVIRDRVKKESSLSHYNEMNVLSMYALIGAYQQEGYEWTDELCKVLTKNAEYAYDYIRSHFKDVQVAMPQGTYMLLLDCTEWCRKHGITIDELQKRGVGVGVIWQDGRPFHSPCGIRMNLALPFSLVEEAMDRLRKYVFV
;
A
#
# COMPACT_ATOMS: atom_id res chain seq x y z
N GLU A 1 1.49 24.79 -0.58
CA GLU A 1 1.60 26.04 0.23
C GLU A 1 2.65 25.92 1.35
N ILE A 2 2.56 24.92 2.29
CA ILE A 2 3.53 24.79 3.39
C ILE A 2 4.93 24.52 2.85
N TYR A 3 5.10 23.53 1.99
CA TYR A 3 6.40 23.18 1.41
C TYR A 3 7.00 24.32 0.59
N GLU A 4 6.19 25.03 -0.17
CA GLU A 4 6.59 26.21 -0.93
C GLU A 4 7.03 27.34 -0.01
N LYS A 5 6.27 27.63 1.05
CA LYS A 5 6.60 28.64 2.06
C LYS A 5 7.97 28.40 2.71
N TYR A 6 8.32 27.13 2.94
CA TYR A 6 9.58 26.76 3.58
C TYR A 6 10.63 26.24 2.61
N GLN A 7 10.39 26.33 1.30
CA GLN A 7 11.29 25.87 0.23
C GLN A 7 11.77 24.43 0.41
N VAL A 8 10.84 23.54 0.69
CA VAL A 8 11.12 22.12 0.95
C VAL A 8 11.14 21.35 -0.36
N GLU A 9 12.20 20.57 -0.57
CA GLU A 9 12.23 19.52 -1.60
C GLU A 9 11.45 18.29 -1.11
N VAL A 10 10.70 17.66 -2.00
CA VAL A 10 9.82 16.53 -1.69
C VAL A 10 10.32 15.27 -2.38
N VAL A 11 10.36 14.18 -1.66
CA VAL A 11 10.47 12.83 -2.23
C VAL A 11 9.12 12.16 -2.05
N ALA A 12 8.42 11.92 -3.15
CA ALA A 12 7.09 11.29 -3.16
C ALA A 12 7.22 9.83 -3.59
N ASP A 13 7.02 8.91 -2.65
CA ASP A 13 6.91 7.49 -2.96
C ASP A 13 5.46 7.19 -3.41
N GLU A 14 5.27 7.09 -4.71
CA GLU A 14 3.97 6.88 -5.35
C GLU A 14 3.82 5.45 -5.91
N ILE A 15 4.50 4.49 -5.30
CA ILE A 15 4.51 3.08 -5.71
C ILE A 15 3.12 2.42 -5.72
N TRP A 16 2.14 3.01 -5.03
CA TRP A 16 0.76 2.54 -4.93
C TRP A 16 -0.22 3.28 -5.85
N SER A 17 0.26 4.22 -6.66
CA SER A 17 -0.56 5.15 -7.44
C SER A 17 -1.59 4.51 -8.38
N ASP A 18 -1.31 3.30 -8.88
CA ASP A 18 -2.18 2.60 -9.82
C ASP A 18 -3.27 1.76 -9.12
N ILE A 19 -3.15 1.50 -7.82
CA ILE A 19 -4.11 0.69 -7.06
C ILE A 19 -5.05 1.61 -6.31
N ILE A 20 -6.08 2.08 -7.01
CA ILE A 20 -7.09 2.99 -6.50
C ILE A 20 -8.43 2.26 -6.43
N LEU A 21 -9.15 2.44 -5.32
CA LEU A 21 -10.38 1.71 -5.03
C LEU A 21 -11.62 2.57 -5.27
N GLY A 22 -12.68 1.94 -5.76
CA GLY A 22 -13.95 2.61 -6.03
C GLY A 22 -13.81 3.73 -7.07
N ASP A 23 -14.53 4.83 -6.85
CA ASP A 23 -14.54 6.00 -7.74
C ASP A 23 -13.49 7.05 -7.37
N HIS A 24 -12.52 6.71 -6.54
CA HIS A 24 -11.45 7.63 -6.15
C HIS A 24 -10.46 7.85 -7.29
N GLN A 25 -9.73 8.95 -7.22
CA GLN A 25 -8.70 9.30 -8.20
C GLN A 25 -7.38 9.59 -7.50
N PHE A 26 -6.30 9.09 -8.07
CA PHE A 26 -4.96 9.43 -7.61
C PHE A 26 -4.59 10.85 -8.12
N VAL A 27 -4.03 11.65 -7.21
CA VAL A 27 -3.50 12.97 -7.55
C VAL A 27 -1.98 12.94 -7.37
N PRO A 28 -1.19 12.87 -8.47
CA PRO A 28 0.26 12.90 -8.38
C PRO A 28 0.75 14.16 -7.68
N THR A 29 1.69 14.04 -6.76
CA THR A 29 2.24 15.19 -6.03
C THR A 29 2.74 16.29 -6.96
N GLN A 30 3.36 15.91 -8.08
CA GLN A 30 3.87 16.85 -9.08
C GLN A 30 2.80 17.61 -9.87
N SER A 31 1.53 17.21 -9.78
CA SER A 31 0.42 17.82 -10.50
C SER A 31 -0.28 18.96 -9.74
N VAL A 32 -0.01 19.13 -8.43
CA VAL A 32 -0.79 20.04 -7.58
C VAL A 32 -0.41 21.50 -7.72
N SER A 33 0.84 21.81 -8.17
CA SER A 33 1.29 23.16 -8.45
C SER A 33 2.61 23.14 -9.26
N GLU A 34 3.01 24.29 -9.84
CA GLU A 34 4.31 24.42 -10.52
C GLU A 34 5.47 24.28 -9.50
N TYR A 35 5.31 24.78 -8.28
CA TYR A 35 6.28 24.54 -7.22
C TYR A 35 6.45 23.05 -6.95
N ALA A 36 5.35 22.32 -6.72
CA ALA A 36 5.40 20.88 -6.48
C ALA A 36 6.06 20.13 -7.67
N ARG A 37 5.73 20.52 -8.90
CA ARG A 37 6.34 19.94 -10.10
C ARG A 37 7.85 20.08 -10.13
N MET A 38 8.38 21.24 -9.76
CA MET A 38 9.80 21.55 -9.84
C MET A 38 10.58 21.13 -8.59
N HIS A 39 9.91 20.84 -7.47
CA HIS A 39 10.53 20.51 -6.18
C HIS A 39 10.19 19.10 -5.68
N THR A 40 9.68 18.22 -6.57
CA THR A 40 9.37 16.83 -6.21
C THR A 40 10.17 15.85 -7.05
N VAL A 41 10.77 14.87 -6.38
CA VAL A 41 11.24 13.61 -6.96
C VAL A 41 10.14 12.59 -6.76
N ALA A 42 9.40 12.25 -7.81
CA ALA A 42 8.38 11.21 -7.72
C ALA A 42 8.97 9.84 -8.08
N MET A 43 8.69 8.84 -7.26
CA MET A 43 9.22 7.49 -7.38
C MET A 43 8.10 6.50 -7.66
N TYR A 44 8.30 5.65 -8.65
CA TYR A 44 7.35 4.64 -9.12
C TYR A 44 8.04 3.28 -9.30
N ALA A 45 7.26 2.22 -9.22
CA ALA A 45 7.73 0.88 -9.54
C ALA A 45 6.58 -0.05 -9.95
N PRO A 46 6.82 -1.05 -10.82
CA PRO A 46 5.82 -2.04 -11.21
C PRO A 46 5.54 -3.07 -10.11
N SER A 47 6.29 -3.04 -9.01
CA SER A 47 6.32 -4.09 -8.00
C SER A 47 4.99 -4.31 -7.27
N LYS A 48 4.21 -3.27 -7.03
CA LYS A 48 2.91 -3.40 -6.36
C LYS A 48 1.78 -3.60 -7.36
N THR A 49 1.73 -2.76 -8.39
CA THR A 49 0.71 -2.79 -9.44
C THR A 49 0.67 -4.15 -10.13
N PHE A 50 1.82 -4.67 -10.53
CA PHE A 50 1.95 -5.87 -11.37
C PHE A 50 2.54 -7.08 -10.64
N ASN A 51 2.60 -7.05 -9.29
CA ASN A 51 3.15 -8.13 -8.46
C ASN A 51 4.59 -8.53 -8.84
N LEU A 52 5.43 -7.56 -9.20
CA LEU A 52 6.80 -7.75 -9.67
C LEU A 52 7.86 -7.41 -8.60
N ALA A 53 7.53 -7.51 -7.31
CA ALA A 53 8.44 -7.13 -6.23
C ALA A 53 9.74 -7.95 -6.21
N GLY A 54 9.72 -9.19 -6.68
CA GLY A 54 10.91 -10.05 -6.81
C GLY A 54 11.85 -9.63 -7.94
N LEU A 55 11.36 -8.85 -8.90
CA LEU A 55 12.12 -8.25 -9.97
C LEU A 55 12.43 -6.80 -9.60
N VAL A 56 13.46 -6.59 -8.80
CA VAL A 56 13.83 -5.29 -8.26
C VAL A 56 14.00 -4.26 -9.36
N GLY A 57 13.21 -3.18 -9.30
CA GLY A 57 13.26 -2.11 -10.27
C GLY A 57 12.30 -0.98 -9.92
N SER A 58 12.75 0.26 -10.12
CA SER A 58 11.96 1.47 -9.94
C SER A 58 12.40 2.52 -10.96
N TYR A 59 11.59 3.55 -11.14
CA TYR A 59 11.93 4.71 -11.94
C TYR A 59 11.50 6.00 -11.26
N HIS A 60 12.15 7.09 -11.62
CA HIS A 60 11.90 8.41 -11.05
C HIS A 60 11.46 9.37 -12.14
N ILE A 61 10.50 10.25 -11.81
CA ILE A 61 10.13 11.39 -12.65
C ILE A 61 10.62 12.65 -11.94
N ILE A 62 11.50 13.40 -12.58
CA ILE A 62 12.11 14.62 -12.03
C ILE A 62 12.12 15.69 -13.12
N TYR A 63 11.26 16.69 -12.96
CA TYR A 63 11.15 17.80 -13.93
C TYR A 63 12.29 18.80 -13.79
N ASN A 64 12.70 19.12 -12.56
CA ASN A 64 13.80 20.05 -12.30
C ASN A 64 15.14 19.49 -12.81
N PRO A 65 15.80 20.12 -13.79
CA PRO A 65 17.04 19.61 -14.36
C PRO A 65 18.18 19.58 -13.34
N VAL A 66 18.24 20.56 -12.42
CA VAL A 66 19.31 20.61 -11.40
C VAL A 66 19.21 19.42 -10.45
N ILE A 67 18.01 19.12 -9.96
CA ILE A 67 17.78 17.96 -9.07
C ILE A 67 18.04 16.67 -9.85
N ARG A 68 17.51 16.56 -11.06
CA ARG A 68 17.68 15.37 -11.91
C ARG A 68 19.16 15.07 -12.17
N ASP A 69 19.96 16.09 -12.51
CA ASP A 69 21.38 15.90 -12.82
C ASP A 69 22.18 15.51 -11.57
N ARG A 70 21.82 16.06 -10.40
CA ARG A 70 22.40 15.62 -9.11
C ARG A 70 22.07 14.16 -8.81
N VAL A 71 20.81 13.76 -8.93
CA VAL A 71 20.39 12.37 -8.72
C VAL A 71 21.11 11.43 -9.67
N LYS A 72 21.20 11.77 -10.97
CA LYS A 72 21.96 10.99 -11.96
C LYS A 72 23.43 10.85 -11.59
N LYS A 73 24.06 11.95 -11.19
CA LYS A 73 25.48 11.94 -10.77
C LYS A 73 25.71 11.01 -9.58
N GLU A 74 24.91 11.14 -8.54
CA GLU A 74 25.07 10.32 -7.34
C GLU A 74 24.74 8.83 -7.62
N SER A 75 23.70 8.55 -8.41
CA SER A 75 23.35 7.16 -8.77
C SER A 75 24.42 6.49 -9.62
N SER A 76 25.15 7.25 -10.46
CA SER A 76 26.25 6.71 -11.28
C SER A 76 27.47 6.26 -10.45
N LEU A 77 27.57 6.70 -9.21
CA LEU A 77 28.64 6.30 -8.30
C LEU A 77 28.40 4.94 -7.63
N SER A 78 27.21 4.38 -7.83
CA SER A 78 26.79 3.11 -7.24
C SER A 78 26.39 2.10 -8.32
N HIS A 79 27.09 0.99 -8.40
CA HIS A 79 26.76 -0.12 -9.31
C HIS A 79 25.47 -0.88 -8.93
N TYR A 80 24.88 -0.59 -7.77
CA TYR A 80 23.67 -1.24 -7.29
C TYR A 80 22.38 -0.58 -7.79
N ASN A 81 22.47 0.54 -8.50
CA ASN A 81 21.33 1.32 -8.97
C ASN A 81 20.90 0.98 -10.41
N GLU A 82 21.54 -0.01 -11.02
CA GLU A 82 21.17 -0.45 -12.36
C GLU A 82 20.16 -1.59 -12.31
N MET A 83 19.09 -1.44 -13.07
CA MET A 83 18.06 -2.46 -13.20
C MET A 83 18.61 -3.64 -14.01
N ASN A 84 18.44 -4.86 -13.52
CA ASN A 84 18.80 -6.05 -14.29
C ASN A 84 17.91 -6.21 -15.52
N VAL A 85 18.38 -6.98 -16.51
CA VAL A 85 17.70 -7.16 -17.80
C VAL A 85 16.27 -7.68 -17.64
N LEU A 86 16.04 -8.66 -16.74
CA LEU A 86 14.70 -9.23 -16.53
C LEU A 86 13.75 -8.20 -15.94
N SER A 87 14.21 -7.40 -14.98
CA SER A 87 13.43 -6.32 -14.38
C SER A 87 13.04 -5.26 -15.42
N MET A 88 13.97 -4.92 -16.33
CA MET A 88 13.73 -3.94 -17.38
C MET A 88 12.67 -4.44 -18.36
N TYR A 89 12.79 -5.66 -18.87
CA TYR A 89 11.79 -6.22 -19.77
C TYR A 89 10.44 -6.46 -19.08
N ALA A 90 10.44 -6.87 -17.83
CA ALA A 90 9.21 -7.00 -17.05
C ALA A 90 8.49 -5.64 -16.88
N LEU A 91 9.24 -4.58 -16.60
CA LEU A 91 8.68 -3.22 -16.55
C LEU A 91 8.09 -2.80 -17.88
N ILE A 92 8.83 -2.98 -19.00
CA ILE A 92 8.35 -2.64 -20.34
C ILE A 92 7.08 -3.44 -20.68
N GLY A 93 7.07 -4.74 -20.37
CA GLY A 93 5.91 -5.60 -20.63
C GLY A 93 4.70 -5.28 -19.76
N ALA A 94 4.93 -4.93 -18.50
CA ALA A 94 3.84 -4.58 -17.56
C ALA A 94 3.09 -3.31 -17.96
N TYR A 95 3.80 -2.27 -18.43
CA TYR A 95 3.20 -1.00 -18.86
C TYR A 95 2.76 -1.00 -20.34
N GLN A 96 2.16 -2.13 -20.78
CA GLN A 96 1.45 -2.22 -22.05
C GLN A 96 -0.07 -2.16 -21.83
N GLN A 97 -0.84 -2.10 -22.89
CA GLN A 97 -2.30 -1.99 -22.83
C GLN A 97 -2.93 -3.12 -21.98
N GLU A 98 -2.48 -4.34 -22.20
CA GLU A 98 -2.95 -5.52 -21.45
C GLU A 98 -2.65 -5.44 -19.95
N GLY A 99 -1.53 -4.82 -19.58
CA GLY A 99 -1.17 -4.58 -18.18
C GLY A 99 -2.12 -3.58 -17.51
N TYR A 100 -2.49 -2.51 -18.20
CA TYR A 100 -3.49 -1.55 -17.70
C TYR A 100 -4.86 -2.19 -17.56
N GLU A 101 -5.31 -2.95 -18.55
CA GLU A 101 -6.58 -3.68 -18.49
C GLU A 101 -6.60 -4.66 -17.31
N TRP A 102 -5.50 -5.37 -17.07
CA TRP A 102 -5.35 -6.24 -15.91
C TRP A 102 -5.43 -5.46 -14.59
N THR A 103 -4.80 -4.30 -14.51
CA THR A 103 -4.83 -3.43 -13.31
C THR A 103 -6.25 -2.94 -13.04
N ASP A 104 -6.99 -2.54 -14.07
CA ASP A 104 -8.38 -2.10 -13.92
C ASP A 104 -9.27 -3.23 -13.38
N GLU A 105 -9.10 -4.46 -13.86
CA GLU A 105 -9.83 -5.61 -13.33
C GLU A 105 -9.39 -5.95 -11.88
N LEU A 106 -8.10 -5.87 -11.59
CA LEU A 106 -7.58 -6.05 -10.24
C LEU A 106 -8.19 -5.05 -9.27
N CYS A 107 -8.25 -3.77 -9.62
CA CYS A 107 -8.84 -2.72 -8.77
C CYS A 107 -10.31 -2.99 -8.45
N LYS A 108 -11.09 -3.55 -9.39
CA LYS A 108 -12.50 -3.96 -9.13
C LYS A 108 -12.56 -5.09 -8.10
N VAL A 109 -11.69 -6.10 -8.21
CA VAL A 109 -11.62 -7.21 -7.25
C VAL A 109 -11.20 -6.71 -5.87
N LEU A 110 -10.17 -5.85 -5.82
CA LEU A 110 -9.68 -5.28 -4.56
C LEU A 110 -10.71 -4.37 -3.90
N THR A 111 -11.46 -3.59 -4.66
CA THR A 111 -12.57 -2.77 -4.16
C THR A 111 -13.60 -3.67 -3.47
N LYS A 112 -14.06 -4.72 -4.15
CA LYS A 112 -15.01 -5.68 -3.59
C LYS A 112 -14.49 -6.32 -2.29
N ASN A 113 -13.22 -6.73 -2.28
CA ASN A 113 -12.59 -7.31 -1.09
C ASN A 113 -12.55 -6.31 0.08
N ALA A 114 -12.19 -5.06 -0.21
CA ALA A 114 -12.09 -4.00 0.80
C ALA A 114 -13.46 -3.63 1.38
N GLU A 115 -14.47 -3.45 0.54
CA GLU A 115 -15.85 -3.17 0.95
C GLU A 115 -16.39 -4.29 1.83
N TYR A 116 -16.25 -5.54 1.40
CA TYR A 116 -16.68 -6.69 2.16
C TYR A 116 -16.00 -6.77 3.52
N ALA A 117 -14.67 -6.68 3.56
CA ALA A 117 -13.91 -6.77 4.81
C ALA A 117 -14.25 -5.61 5.76
N TYR A 118 -14.38 -4.38 5.23
CA TYR A 118 -14.76 -3.21 6.00
C TYR A 118 -16.14 -3.35 6.64
N ASP A 119 -17.15 -3.75 5.86
CA ASP A 119 -18.53 -3.93 6.35
C ASP A 119 -18.63 -5.09 7.35
N TYR A 120 -17.89 -6.18 7.09
CA TYR A 120 -17.84 -7.33 7.99
C TYR A 120 -17.23 -6.96 9.35
N ILE A 121 -16.09 -6.26 9.35
CA ILE A 121 -15.43 -5.81 10.58
C ILE A 121 -16.33 -4.89 11.37
N ARG A 122 -16.92 -3.88 10.74
CA ARG A 122 -17.82 -2.94 11.42
C ARG A 122 -19.06 -3.61 12.00
N SER A 123 -19.55 -4.65 11.35
CA SER A 123 -20.76 -5.34 11.79
C SER A 123 -20.49 -6.38 12.88
N HIS A 124 -19.29 -6.96 12.94
CA HIS A 124 -19.02 -8.14 13.76
C HIS A 124 -17.86 -8.00 14.75
N PHE A 125 -16.89 -7.12 14.51
CA PHE A 125 -15.73 -6.97 15.39
C PHE A 125 -15.96 -5.78 16.33
N LYS A 126 -16.65 -6.03 17.41
CA LYS A 126 -16.94 -5.00 18.40
C LYS A 126 -15.64 -4.40 18.96
N ASP A 127 -15.62 -3.08 19.12
CA ASP A 127 -14.47 -2.33 19.67
C ASP A 127 -13.17 -2.39 18.81
N VAL A 128 -13.28 -2.80 17.55
CA VAL A 128 -12.24 -2.68 16.54
C VAL A 128 -12.58 -1.52 15.61
N GLN A 129 -11.63 -0.62 15.37
CA GLN A 129 -11.83 0.50 14.45
C GLN A 129 -11.15 0.22 13.12
N VAL A 130 -11.80 0.60 12.04
CA VAL A 130 -11.31 0.47 10.67
C VAL A 130 -11.84 1.62 9.82
N ALA A 131 -11.01 2.13 8.91
CA ALA A 131 -11.40 3.09 7.89
C ALA A 131 -11.43 2.42 6.51
N MET A 132 -12.40 2.78 5.67
CA MET A 132 -12.43 2.32 4.28
C MET A 132 -11.24 2.91 3.53
N PRO A 133 -10.37 2.11 2.93
CA PRO A 133 -9.24 2.62 2.16
C PRO A 133 -9.70 3.18 0.82
N GLN A 134 -9.03 4.24 0.35
CA GLN A 134 -9.25 4.82 -0.98
C GLN A 134 -8.30 4.25 -2.04
N GLY A 135 -7.31 3.52 -1.62
CA GLY A 135 -6.30 2.88 -2.47
C GLY A 135 -5.53 1.82 -1.72
N THR A 136 -4.65 1.16 -2.40
CA THR A 136 -3.89 -0.02 -1.97
C THR A 136 -4.77 -1.26 -1.76
N TYR A 137 -4.16 -2.36 -1.38
CA TYR A 137 -4.86 -3.58 -0.96
C TYR A 137 -4.65 -3.86 0.54
N MET A 138 -4.34 -2.82 1.30
CA MET A 138 -4.08 -2.95 2.73
C MET A 138 -5.21 -2.34 3.54
N LEU A 139 -5.60 -3.04 4.60
CA LEU A 139 -6.57 -2.58 5.58
C LEU A 139 -5.91 -2.50 6.95
N LEU A 140 -5.93 -1.34 7.58
CA LEU A 140 -5.40 -1.14 8.92
C LEU A 140 -6.55 -1.14 9.92
N LEU A 141 -6.47 -2.02 10.91
CA LEU A 141 -7.41 -2.12 12.02
C LEU A 141 -6.75 -1.61 13.30
N ASP A 142 -7.43 -0.76 14.04
CA ASP A 142 -7.04 -0.39 15.39
C ASP A 142 -7.81 -1.28 16.39
N CYS A 143 -7.05 -2.13 17.08
CA CYS A 143 -7.56 -3.08 18.06
C CYS A 143 -7.35 -2.60 19.50
N THR A 144 -6.98 -1.32 19.73
CA THR A 144 -6.63 -0.79 21.04
C THR A 144 -7.73 -1.03 22.07
N GLU A 145 -8.95 -0.63 21.74
CA GLU A 145 -10.07 -0.75 22.68
C GLU A 145 -10.47 -2.21 22.91
N TRP A 146 -10.42 -3.04 21.87
CA TRP A 146 -10.69 -4.46 21.98
C TRP A 146 -9.67 -5.16 22.90
N CYS A 147 -8.37 -4.94 22.68
CA CYS A 147 -7.30 -5.49 23.51
C CYS A 147 -7.44 -5.04 24.98
N ARG A 148 -7.72 -3.75 25.20
CA ARG A 148 -7.92 -3.20 26.53
C ARG A 148 -9.07 -3.88 27.29
N LYS A 149 -10.21 -4.08 26.63
CA LYS A 149 -11.40 -4.70 27.23
C LYS A 149 -11.21 -6.19 27.57
N HIS A 150 -10.43 -6.88 26.74
CA HIS A 150 -10.17 -8.31 26.92
C HIS A 150 -8.91 -8.59 27.76
N GLY A 151 -8.20 -7.55 28.21
CA GLY A 151 -7.01 -7.67 29.04
C GLY A 151 -5.85 -8.41 28.35
N ILE A 152 -5.76 -8.33 27.01
CA ILE A 152 -4.71 -8.99 26.25
C ILE A 152 -3.80 -7.99 25.53
N THR A 153 -2.61 -8.43 25.18
CA THR A 153 -1.64 -7.67 24.41
C THR A 153 -1.84 -7.88 22.90
N ILE A 154 -1.25 -6.99 22.09
CA ILE A 154 -1.21 -7.15 20.62
C ILE A 154 -0.47 -8.45 20.25
N ASP A 155 0.56 -8.85 20.98
CA ASP A 155 1.29 -10.10 20.72
C ASP A 155 0.42 -11.32 20.93
N GLU A 156 -0.48 -11.28 21.92
CA GLU A 156 -1.44 -12.35 22.15
C GLU A 156 -2.53 -12.38 21.08
N LEU A 157 -3.01 -11.21 20.64
CA LEU A 157 -3.93 -11.11 19.50
C LEU A 157 -3.32 -11.70 18.22
N GLN A 158 -2.05 -11.41 17.95
CA GLN A 158 -1.33 -11.98 16.80
C GLN A 158 -1.24 -13.51 16.90
N LYS A 159 -0.92 -14.05 18.08
CA LYS A 159 -0.90 -15.51 18.29
C LYS A 159 -2.26 -16.15 18.04
N ARG A 160 -3.35 -15.51 18.45
CA ARG A 160 -4.72 -15.99 18.17
C ARG A 160 -4.99 -16.03 16.66
N GLY A 161 -4.62 -14.99 15.91
CA GLY A 161 -4.74 -14.98 14.45
C GLY A 161 -3.97 -16.12 13.80
N VAL A 162 -2.70 -16.29 14.16
CA VAL A 162 -1.86 -17.41 13.68
C VAL A 162 -2.50 -18.75 14.02
N GLY A 163 -3.05 -18.89 15.23
CA GLY A 163 -3.71 -20.12 15.70
C GLY A 163 -4.92 -20.54 14.86
N VAL A 164 -5.55 -19.61 14.16
CA VAL A 164 -6.67 -19.86 13.22
C VAL A 164 -6.26 -19.80 11.75
N GLY A 165 -4.96 -19.68 11.48
CA GLY A 165 -4.41 -19.66 10.13
C GLY A 165 -4.60 -18.33 9.39
N VAL A 166 -4.83 -17.22 10.13
CA VAL A 166 -4.90 -15.87 9.56
C VAL A 166 -3.70 -15.07 10.04
N ILE A 167 -2.82 -14.72 9.11
CA ILE A 167 -1.58 -14.00 9.39
C ILE A 167 -1.67 -12.60 8.79
N TRP A 168 -1.30 -11.59 9.56
CA TRP A 168 -1.24 -10.18 9.18
C TRP A 168 0.09 -9.55 9.57
N GLN A 169 0.31 -8.33 9.16
CA GLN A 169 1.47 -7.57 9.59
C GLN A 169 1.17 -6.84 10.91
N ASP A 170 2.17 -6.82 11.77
CA ASP A 170 2.17 -6.02 12.99
C ASP A 170 2.02 -4.53 12.67
N GLY A 171 1.12 -3.83 13.35
CA GLY A 171 0.89 -2.41 13.15
C GLY A 171 1.96 -1.51 13.76
N ARG A 172 2.75 -2.00 14.72
CA ARG A 172 3.76 -1.20 15.44
C ARG A 172 4.79 -0.51 14.54
N PRO A 173 5.35 -1.15 13.48
CA PRO A 173 6.20 -0.46 12.50
C PRO A 173 5.52 0.67 11.72
N PHE A 174 4.18 0.71 11.74
CA PHE A 174 3.35 1.73 11.08
C PHE A 174 2.75 2.73 12.09
N HIS A 175 3.39 2.90 13.25
CA HIS A 175 2.95 3.77 14.34
C HIS A 175 1.53 3.46 14.89
N SER A 176 1.08 2.21 14.77
CA SER A 176 -0.16 1.72 15.35
C SER A 176 0.14 0.66 16.42
N PRO A 177 0.33 1.06 17.70
CA PRO A 177 0.83 0.18 18.75
C PRO A 177 -0.03 -1.04 19.02
N CYS A 178 -1.32 -0.95 18.75
CA CYS A 178 -2.29 -2.04 18.88
C CYS A 178 -3.01 -2.32 17.56
N GLY A 179 -2.34 -2.04 16.44
CA GLY A 179 -2.89 -2.21 15.11
C GLY A 179 -2.47 -3.52 14.46
N ILE A 180 -3.31 -3.96 13.54
CA ILE A 180 -3.01 -5.03 12.60
C ILE A 180 -3.22 -4.55 11.18
N ARG A 181 -2.31 -4.93 10.27
CA ARG A 181 -2.36 -4.54 8.86
C ARG A 181 -2.60 -5.77 8.00
N MET A 182 -3.81 -5.86 7.46
CA MET A 182 -4.26 -6.99 6.66
C MET A 182 -4.02 -6.73 5.17
N ASN A 183 -3.57 -7.74 4.45
CA ASN A 183 -3.48 -7.74 3.00
C ASN A 183 -4.74 -8.39 2.42
N LEU A 184 -5.46 -7.67 1.56
CA LEU A 184 -6.69 -8.11 0.92
C LEU A 184 -6.52 -8.56 -0.53
N ALA A 185 -5.27 -8.60 -1.05
CA ALA A 185 -4.97 -9.09 -2.39
C ALA A 185 -5.01 -10.62 -2.45
N LEU A 186 -6.19 -11.17 -2.23
CA LEU A 186 -6.51 -12.60 -2.18
C LEU A 186 -7.76 -12.87 -3.01
N PRO A 187 -7.99 -14.12 -3.45
CA PRO A 187 -9.31 -14.52 -3.93
C PRO A 187 -10.39 -14.20 -2.91
N PHE A 188 -11.53 -13.69 -3.37
CA PHE A 188 -12.62 -13.23 -2.49
C PHE A 188 -13.05 -14.29 -1.45
N SER A 189 -13.13 -15.56 -1.85
CA SER A 189 -13.47 -16.67 -0.94
C SER A 189 -12.50 -16.83 0.22
N LEU A 190 -11.22 -16.51 0.03
CA LEU A 190 -10.23 -16.56 1.12
C LEU A 190 -10.38 -15.36 2.06
N VAL A 191 -10.81 -14.20 1.54
CA VAL A 191 -11.15 -13.05 2.39
C VAL A 191 -12.36 -13.37 3.26
N GLU A 192 -13.42 -13.97 2.68
CA GLU A 192 -14.61 -14.43 3.42
C GLU A 192 -14.21 -15.41 4.52
N GLU A 193 -13.45 -16.44 4.18
CA GLU A 193 -13.00 -17.46 5.12
C GLU A 193 -12.16 -16.87 6.27
N ALA A 194 -11.25 -15.93 5.96
CA ALA A 194 -10.44 -15.26 6.97
C ALA A 194 -11.31 -14.44 7.94
N MET A 195 -12.28 -13.67 7.43
CA MET A 195 -13.20 -12.89 8.26
C MET A 195 -14.05 -13.78 9.16
N ASP A 196 -14.57 -14.89 8.65
CA ASP A 196 -15.35 -15.85 9.42
C ASP A 196 -14.53 -16.53 10.55
N ARG A 197 -13.28 -16.93 10.25
CA ARG A 197 -12.38 -17.49 11.26
C ARG A 197 -12.07 -16.47 12.36
N LEU A 198 -11.77 -15.23 12.00
CA LEU A 198 -11.50 -14.16 12.94
C LEU A 198 -12.71 -13.86 13.83
N ARG A 199 -13.90 -13.79 13.27
CA ARG A 199 -15.15 -13.60 14.03
C ARG A 199 -15.39 -14.75 15.01
N LYS A 200 -15.21 -15.98 14.55
CA LYS A 200 -15.58 -17.17 15.34
C LYS A 200 -14.60 -17.47 16.49
N TYR A 201 -13.33 -17.13 16.33
CA TYR A 201 -12.29 -17.62 17.23
C TYR A 201 -11.37 -16.55 17.81
N VAL A 202 -11.37 -15.34 17.28
CA VAL A 202 -10.45 -14.28 17.69
C VAL A 202 -11.21 -13.10 18.30
N PHE A 203 -12.10 -12.48 17.55
CA PHE A 203 -12.88 -11.30 17.96
C PHE A 203 -14.25 -11.74 18.53
N VAL A 204 -14.21 -12.50 19.61
CA VAL A 204 -15.38 -13.05 20.32
C VAL A 204 -15.71 -12.26 21.58
#